data_a22aabcfbcfc1f5dd2303d33e4a33b94
#
_entry.id   a22aabcfbcfc1f5dd2303d33e4a33b94
#
_cell.length_a   1.000
_cell.length_b   1.000
_cell.length_c   1.000
_cell.angle_alpha   90.00
_cell.angle_beta   90.00
_cell.angle_gamma   90.00
#
_symmetry.space_group_name_H-M   'P 1'
#
loop_
_entity.id
_entity.type
_entity.pdbx_description
1 polymer ?
#
loop_
_entity_poly.entity_id
_entity_poly.type
_entity_poly.pdbx_seq_one_letter_code
_entity_poly.pdbx_strand_id
1 'polypeptide(L)'
;VVDYQGVIACVDMIGGVEVNVPFHMEYTDIYDDPPLYIDIPAGVQLLDGEEALKFLRYRKGYDNQDLGRIEAQQQFIKAAVKKALGFQLPSVIKEAYSYIETNISMSDILNLAGDLVGFSADNIETYILPGMETPLEGLSFYIPDKEGIRNLAYSLYGLNTINND
;
A
#
# COMPACT_ATOMS: atom_id res chain seq x y z
N VAL A 1 -2.31 -10.59 9.32
CA VAL A 1 -2.73 -11.00 7.96
C VAL A 1 -3.90 -10.11 7.58
N VAL A 2 -3.95 -9.64 6.35
CA VAL A 2 -5.07 -8.81 5.81
C VAL A 2 -5.72 -9.60 4.69
N ASP A 3 -7.05 -9.72 4.74
CA ASP A 3 -7.85 -10.38 3.71
C ASP A 3 -8.10 -9.40 2.54
N TYR A 4 -8.16 -9.94 1.32
CA TYR A 4 -8.55 -9.17 0.13
C TYR A 4 -9.95 -8.57 0.25
N GLN A 5 -10.88 -9.29 0.88
CA GLN A 5 -12.23 -8.78 1.16
C GLN A 5 -12.20 -7.55 2.06
N GLY A 6 -11.23 -7.48 2.98
CA GLY A 6 -11.02 -6.29 3.81
C GLY A 6 -10.62 -5.06 3.02
N VAL A 7 -9.77 -5.22 1.99
CA VAL A 7 -9.41 -4.13 1.08
C VAL A 7 -10.65 -3.62 0.35
N ILE A 8 -11.43 -4.54 -0.26
CA ILE A 8 -12.66 -4.21 -0.99
C ILE A 8 -13.63 -3.46 -0.07
N ALA A 9 -13.96 -4.03 1.10
CA ALA A 9 -14.93 -3.45 2.03
C ALA A 9 -14.50 -2.05 2.51
N CYS A 10 -13.23 -1.86 2.85
CA CYS A 10 -12.72 -0.56 3.31
C CYS A 10 -12.78 0.50 2.20
N VAL A 11 -12.42 0.14 0.97
CA VAL A 11 -12.47 1.05 -0.17
C VAL A 11 -13.91 1.44 -0.51
N ASP A 12 -14.83 0.48 -0.53
CA ASP A 12 -16.24 0.74 -0.80
C ASP A 12 -16.86 1.61 0.29
N MET A 13 -16.52 1.37 1.56
CA MET A 13 -17.02 2.15 2.69
C MET A 13 -16.63 3.63 2.57
N ILE A 14 -15.41 3.93 2.12
CA ILE A 14 -14.98 5.33 1.90
C ILE A 14 -15.44 5.89 0.56
N GLY A 15 -16.22 5.15 -0.23
CA GLY A 15 -16.75 5.56 -1.53
C GLY A 15 -15.71 5.60 -2.63
N GLY A 16 -14.83 4.61 -2.69
CA GLY A 16 -13.76 4.46 -3.67
C GLY A 16 -12.52 5.31 -3.36
N VAL A 17 -11.45 5.10 -4.09
CA VAL A 17 -10.17 5.85 -3.98
C VAL A 17 -9.80 6.42 -5.33
N GLU A 18 -9.57 7.74 -5.39
CA GLU A 18 -9.10 8.41 -6.60
C GLU A 18 -7.59 8.25 -6.74
N VAL A 19 -7.14 7.70 -7.87
CA VAL A 19 -5.74 7.52 -8.20
C VAL A 19 -5.47 7.92 -9.65
N ASN A 20 -4.23 8.32 -9.94
CA ASN A 20 -3.78 8.49 -11.31
C ASN A 20 -3.13 7.18 -11.79
N VAL A 21 -3.84 6.44 -12.63
CA VAL A 21 -3.37 5.19 -13.25
C VAL A 21 -2.33 5.54 -14.33
N PRO A 22 -1.07 5.09 -14.22
CA PRO A 22 0.02 5.59 -15.05
C PRO A 22 -0.09 5.19 -16.52
N PHE A 23 -0.72 4.07 -16.81
CA PHE A 23 -0.96 3.53 -18.15
C PHE A 23 -2.15 2.58 -18.11
N HIS A 24 -2.69 2.19 -19.28
CA HIS A 24 -3.76 1.21 -19.33
C HIS A 24 -3.30 -0.15 -18.78
N MET A 25 -3.92 -0.59 -17.70
CA MET A 25 -3.61 -1.85 -17.02
C MET A 25 -4.53 -2.95 -17.55
N GLU A 26 -4.00 -3.81 -18.42
CA GLU A 26 -4.70 -4.97 -18.95
C GLU A 26 -3.97 -6.26 -18.59
N TYR A 27 -4.68 -7.19 -17.94
CA TYR A 27 -4.13 -8.48 -17.58
C TYR A 27 -5.21 -9.53 -17.34
N THR A 28 -4.98 -10.73 -17.83
CA THR A 28 -5.85 -11.89 -17.59
C THR A 28 -5.04 -13.04 -17.04
N ASP A 29 -5.52 -13.62 -15.93
CA ASP A 29 -5.03 -14.87 -15.37
C ASP A 29 -6.19 -15.81 -15.13
N ILE A 30 -6.31 -16.80 -16.03
CA ILE A 30 -7.37 -17.80 -15.95
C ILE A 30 -7.05 -18.92 -14.96
N TYR A 31 -5.82 -18.99 -14.46
CA TYR A 31 -5.35 -20.00 -13.50
C TYR A 31 -5.43 -19.53 -12.06
N ASP A 32 -5.75 -18.26 -11.84
CA ASP A 32 -6.04 -17.73 -10.52
C ASP A 32 -7.40 -18.24 -10.01
N ASP A 33 -7.62 -18.28 -8.71
CA ASP A 33 -8.88 -18.75 -8.11
C ASP A 33 -9.43 -17.69 -7.13
N PRO A 34 -10.48 -16.97 -7.52
CA PRO A 34 -11.16 -16.96 -8.84
C PRO A 34 -10.29 -16.34 -9.95
N PRO A 35 -10.56 -16.63 -11.25
CA PRO A 35 -9.83 -16.03 -12.36
C PRO A 35 -9.75 -14.52 -12.28
N LEU A 36 -8.58 -13.95 -12.55
CA LEU A 36 -8.32 -12.53 -12.44
C LEU A 36 -8.39 -11.85 -13.81
N TYR A 37 -9.26 -10.84 -13.92
CA TYR A 37 -9.40 -9.98 -15.08
C TYR A 37 -9.18 -8.53 -14.65
N ILE A 38 -8.14 -7.90 -15.18
CA ILE A 38 -7.82 -6.49 -14.95
C ILE A 38 -7.97 -5.74 -16.26
N ASP A 39 -8.75 -4.67 -16.23
CA ASP A 39 -8.91 -3.72 -17.34
C ASP A 39 -9.21 -2.35 -16.72
N ILE A 40 -8.14 -1.55 -16.49
CA ILE A 40 -8.22 -0.25 -15.84
C ILE A 40 -7.60 0.80 -16.78
N PRO A 41 -8.37 1.76 -17.29
CA PRO A 41 -7.87 2.80 -18.19
C PRO A 41 -6.82 3.70 -17.52
N ALA A 42 -5.90 4.23 -18.31
CA ALA A 42 -4.93 5.24 -17.85
C ALA A 42 -5.63 6.56 -17.45
N GLY A 43 -4.97 7.33 -16.60
CA GLY A 43 -5.42 8.63 -16.12
C GLY A 43 -6.08 8.60 -14.76
N VAL A 44 -6.75 9.69 -14.38
CA VAL A 44 -7.41 9.79 -13.09
C VAL A 44 -8.66 8.91 -13.07
N GLN A 45 -8.70 7.95 -12.15
CA GLN A 45 -9.78 6.99 -11.96
C GLN A 45 -10.24 7.01 -10.51
N LEU A 46 -11.55 6.91 -10.29
CA LEU A 46 -12.12 6.61 -8.99
C LEU A 46 -12.36 5.10 -8.93
N LEU A 47 -11.48 4.40 -8.23
CA LEU A 47 -11.53 2.94 -8.11
C LEU A 47 -12.45 2.53 -6.97
N ASP A 48 -13.42 1.65 -7.23
CA ASP A 48 -14.16 0.93 -6.19
C ASP A 48 -13.30 -0.16 -5.54
N GLY A 49 -13.87 -0.95 -4.61
CA GLY A 49 -13.12 -1.96 -3.89
C GLY A 49 -12.52 -3.04 -4.79
N GLU A 50 -13.27 -3.52 -5.77
CA GLU A 50 -12.81 -4.54 -6.71
C GLU A 50 -11.75 -3.99 -7.67
N GLU A 51 -11.94 -2.80 -8.19
CA GLU A 51 -10.97 -2.13 -9.07
C GLU A 51 -9.69 -1.77 -8.29
N ALA A 52 -9.81 -1.33 -7.06
CA ALA A 52 -8.69 -1.06 -6.17
C ALA A 52 -7.86 -2.32 -5.91
N LEU A 53 -8.50 -3.46 -5.64
CA LEU A 53 -7.82 -4.73 -5.47
C LEU A 53 -7.08 -5.14 -6.76
N LYS A 54 -7.71 -4.99 -7.91
CA LYS A 54 -7.10 -5.24 -9.23
C LYS A 54 -5.90 -4.34 -9.46
N PHE A 55 -6.02 -3.04 -9.19
CA PHE A 55 -4.93 -2.07 -9.28
C PHE A 55 -3.73 -2.46 -8.40
N LEU A 56 -3.97 -2.83 -7.14
CA LEU A 56 -2.92 -3.22 -6.20
C LEU A 56 -2.24 -4.55 -6.56
N ARG A 57 -2.94 -5.43 -7.27
CA ARG A 57 -2.43 -6.74 -7.73
C ARG A 57 -1.70 -6.65 -9.08
N TYR A 58 -1.88 -5.57 -9.82
CA TYR A 58 -1.26 -5.43 -11.14
C TYR A 58 0.27 -5.32 -11.04
N ARG A 59 1.00 -6.11 -11.85
CA ARG A 59 2.46 -6.22 -11.78
C ARG A 59 3.17 -5.99 -13.10
N LYS A 60 2.43 -5.93 -14.22
CA LYS A 60 3.02 -5.85 -15.57
C LYS A 60 3.08 -4.40 -16.06
N GLY A 61 3.96 -4.14 -17.03
CA GLY A 61 3.99 -2.86 -17.76
C GLY A 61 4.60 -1.67 -17.03
N TYR A 62 5.07 -1.83 -15.80
CA TYR A 62 5.85 -0.78 -15.15
C TYR A 62 7.28 -0.77 -15.71
N ASP A 63 7.79 0.41 -16.09
CA ASP A 63 9.14 0.57 -16.63
C ASP A 63 10.22 0.08 -15.66
N ASN A 64 9.99 0.34 -14.36
CA ASN A 64 10.86 -0.06 -13.26
C ASN A 64 10.38 -1.36 -12.57
N GLN A 65 9.62 -2.23 -13.27
CA GLN A 65 9.14 -3.51 -12.77
C GLN A 65 8.48 -3.41 -11.37
N ASP A 66 9.04 -4.09 -10.36
CA ASP A 66 8.49 -4.11 -9.00
C ASP A 66 8.54 -2.74 -8.30
N LEU A 67 9.50 -1.87 -8.60
CA LEU A 67 9.58 -0.53 -8.01
C LEU A 67 8.39 0.33 -8.44
N GLY A 68 8.03 0.32 -9.71
CA GLY A 68 6.86 1.05 -10.20
C GLY A 68 5.55 0.57 -9.57
N ARG A 69 5.43 -0.74 -9.31
CA ARG A 69 4.30 -1.27 -8.54
C ARG A 69 4.29 -0.76 -7.10
N ILE A 70 5.43 -0.73 -6.43
CA ILE A 70 5.54 -0.22 -5.05
C ILE A 70 5.13 1.25 -5.00
N GLU A 71 5.58 2.07 -5.95
CA GLU A 71 5.20 3.49 -6.05
C GLU A 71 3.68 3.65 -6.24
N ALA A 72 3.08 2.86 -7.12
CA ALA A 72 1.63 2.87 -7.34
C ALA A 72 0.86 2.45 -6.08
N GLN A 73 1.31 1.43 -5.37
CA GLN A 73 0.73 1.00 -4.10
C GLN A 73 0.86 2.07 -3.02
N GLN A 74 1.99 2.75 -2.92
CA GLN A 74 2.21 3.86 -1.97
C GLN A 74 1.29 5.04 -2.28
N GLN A 75 1.14 5.40 -3.55
CA GLN A 75 0.21 6.44 -4.01
C GLN A 75 -1.23 6.09 -3.62
N PHE A 76 -1.65 4.85 -3.87
CA PHE A 76 -2.97 4.35 -3.50
C PHE A 76 -3.21 4.45 -1.98
N ILE A 77 -2.26 3.95 -1.16
CA ILE A 77 -2.37 3.98 0.30
C ILE A 77 -2.50 5.42 0.79
N LYS A 78 -1.69 6.34 0.27
CA LYS A 78 -1.76 7.76 0.65
C LYS A 78 -3.12 8.38 0.30
N ALA A 79 -3.66 8.09 -0.88
CA ALA A 79 -4.97 8.55 -1.32
C ALA A 79 -6.11 7.95 -0.45
N ALA A 80 -6.03 6.65 -0.16
CA ALA A 80 -7.01 5.95 0.69
C ALA A 80 -7.03 6.52 2.11
N VAL A 81 -5.85 6.72 2.73
CA VAL A 81 -5.75 7.34 4.06
C VAL A 81 -6.28 8.77 4.05
N LYS A 82 -5.93 9.57 3.03
CA LYS A 82 -6.45 10.94 2.89
C LYS A 82 -7.98 10.97 2.88
N LYS A 83 -8.59 10.05 2.15
CA LYS A 83 -10.05 9.94 2.06
C LYS A 83 -10.66 9.40 3.36
N ALA A 84 -10.06 8.40 3.99
CA ALA A 84 -10.51 7.83 5.25
C ALA A 84 -10.48 8.84 6.41
N LEU A 85 -9.46 9.70 6.48
CA LEU A 85 -9.37 10.78 7.48
C LEU A 85 -10.47 11.81 7.33
N GLY A 86 -11.01 12.02 6.13
CA GLY A 86 -12.16 12.90 5.86
C GLY A 86 -13.52 12.25 6.18
N PHE A 87 -13.54 10.96 6.50
CA PHE A 87 -14.73 10.18 6.82
C PHE A 87 -14.84 9.90 8.33
N GLN A 88 -15.88 9.16 8.74
CA GLN A 88 -16.00 8.71 10.13
C GLN A 88 -14.95 7.62 10.45
N LEU A 89 -13.72 8.05 10.68
CA LEU A 89 -12.56 7.19 10.94
C LEU A 89 -12.84 6.01 11.89
N PRO A 90 -13.59 6.16 13.01
CA PRO A 90 -13.91 5.02 13.88
C PRO A 90 -14.72 3.92 13.20
N SER A 91 -15.57 4.26 12.24
CA SER A 91 -16.37 3.27 11.49
C SER A 91 -15.49 2.50 10.49
N VAL A 92 -14.62 3.21 9.79
CA VAL A 92 -13.62 2.59 8.87
C VAL A 92 -12.70 1.64 9.63
N ILE A 93 -12.22 2.05 10.81
CA ILE A 93 -11.37 1.21 11.68
C ILE A 93 -12.09 -0.06 12.12
N LYS A 94 -13.36 0.05 12.54
CA LYS A 94 -14.15 -1.12 12.98
C LYS A 94 -14.36 -2.11 11.84
N GLU A 95 -14.62 -1.63 10.63
CA GLU A 95 -14.76 -2.48 9.45
C GLU A 95 -13.42 -3.14 9.12
N ALA A 96 -12.35 -2.37 8.97
CA ALA A 96 -11.02 -2.87 8.68
C ALA A 96 -10.58 -3.95 9.70
N TYR A 97 -10.86 -3.73 10.98
CA TYR A 97 -10.47 -4.65 12.04
C TYR A 97 -11.09 -6.05 11.89
N SER A 98 -12.31 -6.14 11.33
CA SER A 98 -12.98 -7.44 11.13
C SER A 98 -12.27 -8.34 10.11
N TYR A 99 -11.39 -7.77 9.27
CA TYR A 99 -10.63 -8.47 8.22
C TYR A 99 -9.14 -8.62 8.54
N ILE A 100 -8.72 -8.26 9.76
CA ILE A 100 -7.30 -8.26 10.16
C ILE A 100 -7.12 -9.22 11.33
N GLU A 101 -6.19 -10.17 11.17
CA GLU A 101 -5.69 -10.95 12.31
C GLU A 101 -4.54 -10.19 12.98
N THR A 102 -4.77 -9.73 14.21
CA THR A 102 -3.80 -8.97 15.00
C THR A 102 -3.95 -9.27 16.49
N ASN A 103 -2.88 -9.07 17.23
CA ASN A 103 -2.87 -9.11 18.69
C ASN A 103 -3.10 -7.74 19.34
N ILE A 104 -3.30 -6.68 18.55
CA ILE A 104 -3.63 -5.34 19.03
C ILE A 104 -5.14 -5.29 19.30
N SER A 105 -5.56 -4.82 20.46
CA SER A 105 -6.98 -4.73 20.78
C SER A 105 -7.66 -3.60 19.99
N MET A 106 -8.98 -3.76 19.73
CA MET A 106 -9.78 -2.71 19.09
C MET A 106 -9.72 -1.39 19.89
N SER A 107 -9.69 -1.47 21.23
CA SER A 107 -9.59 -0.28 22.07
C SER A 107 -8.29 0.46 21.88
N ASP A 108 -7.16 -0.26 21.73
CA ASP A 108 -5.87 0.38 21.51
C ASP A 108 -5.82 1.05 20.15
N ILE A 109 -6.39 0.40 19.11
CA ILE A 109 -6.47 0.99 17.76
C ILE A 109 -7.34 2.25 17.77
N LEU A 110 -8.49 2.23 18.47
CA LEU A 110 -9.35 3.40 18.55
C LEU A 110 -8.72 4.54 19.35
N ASN A 111 -7.92 4.24 20.37
CA ASN A 111 -7.14 5.24 21.10
C ASN A 111 -6.08 5.89 20.20
N LEU A 112 -5.31 5.07 19.44
CA LEU A 112 -4.38 5.57 18.45
C LEU A 112 -5.06 6.42 17.36
N ALA A 113 -6.26 6.04 16.96
CA ALA A 113 -7.05 6.82 16.00
C ALA A 113 -7.46 8.19 16.56
N GLY A 114 -7.64 8.30 17.87
CA GLY A 114 -7.88 9.57 18.56
C GLY A 114 -6.70 10.55 18.39
N ASP A 115 -5.48 10.04 18.39
CA ASP A 115 -4.26 10.85 18.19
C ASP A 115 -4.12 11.35 16.75
N LEU A 116 -4.88 10.78 15.81
CA LEU A 116 -4.94 11.22 14.41
C LEU A 116 -5.90 12.39 14.17
N VAL A 117 -6.55 12.91 15.20
CA VAL A 117 -7.40 14.10 15.07
C VAL A 117 -6.54 15.29 14.71
N GLY A 118 -6.76 15.86 13.53
CA GLY A 118 -5.95 16.95 12.97
C GLY A 118 -4.73 16.50 12.17
N PHE A 119 -4.51 15.18 12.03
CA PHE A 119 -3.48 14.66 11.16
C PHE A 119 -3.83 14.92 9.69
N SER A 120 -2.85 15.35 8.89
CA SER A 120 -2.98 15.47 7.44
C SER A 120 -2.30 14.32 6.74
N ALA A 121 -2.98 13.72 5.74
CA ALA A 121 -2.36 12.71 4.87
C ALA A 121 -1.14 13.27 4.10
N ASP A 122 -1.00 14.58 4.00
CA ASP A 122 0.18 15.21 3.39
C ASP A 122 1.45 15.02 4.24
N ASN A 123 1.28 14.70 5.54
CA ASN A 123 2.38 14.34 6.44
C ASN A 123 2.82 12.88 6.31
N ILE A 124 2.16 12.08 5.44
CA ILE A 124 2.58 10.71 5.16
C ILE A 124 3.72 10.76 4.16
N GLU A 125 4.88 10.31 4.60
CA GLU A 125 6.04 10.08 3.76
C GLU A 125 6.21 8.57 3.54
N THR A 126 6.55 8.19 2.33
CA THR A 126 6.78 6.80 1.96
C THR A 126 8.19 6.65 1.42
N TYR A 127 8.84 5.56 1.77
CA TYR A 127 10.22 5.30 1.39
C TYR A 127 10.32 3.89 0.80
N ILE A 128 11.17 3.75 -0.21
CA ILE A 128 11.60 2.44 -0.72
C ILE A 128 12.92 2.11 -0.04
N LEU A 129 13.03 0.91 0.52
CA LEU A 129 14.28 0.46 1.09
C LEU A 129 15.38 0.44 0.01
N PRO A 130 16.54 1.07 0.24
CA PRO A 130 17.65 1.04 -0.71
C PRO A 130 18.09 -0.38 -1.06
N GLY A 131 18.32 -0.62 -2.34
CA GLY A 131 18.72 -1.92 -2.86
C GLY A 131 18.76 -1.92 -4.38
N MET A 132 19.01 -3.08 -4.97
CA MET A 132 19.00 -3.25 -6.41
C MET A 132 18.34 -4.56 -6.83
N GLU A 133 17.66 -4.54 -7.95
CA GLU A 133 17.18 -5.76 -8.59
C GLU A 133 18.35 -6.53 -9.18
N THR A 134 18.41 -7.81 -8.90
CA THR A 134 19.47 -8.70 -9.37
C THR A 134 18.83 -9.98 -9.90
N PRO A 135 18.95 -10.26 -11.20
CA PRO A 135 18.51 -11.53 -11.75
C PRO A 135 19.46 -12.66 -11.30
N LEU A 136 18.86 -13.71 -10.74
CA LEU A 136 19.60 -14.92 -10.36
C LEU A 136 18.79 -16.15 -10.81
N GLU A 137 19.40 -17.00 -11.63
CA GLU A 137 18.79 -18.25 -12.13
C GLU A 137 17.41 -18.06 -12.79
N GLY A 138 17.20 -16.94 -13.49
CA GLY A 138 15.92 -16.61 -14.16
C GLY A 138 14.83 -16.05 -13.23
N LEU A 139 15.13 -15.85 -11.96
CA LEU A 139 14.28 -15.18 -10.99
C LEU A 139 14.80 -13.78 -10.70
N SER A 140 13.90 -12.84 -10.43
CA SER A 140 14.27 -11.50 -9.98
C SER A 140 14.29 -11.45 -8.44
N PHE A 141 15.41 -11.00 -7.90
CA PHE A 141 15.61 -10.76 -6.47
C PHE A 141 15.90 -9.28 -6.24
N TYR A 142 15.38 -8.74 -5.16
CA TYR A 142 15.77 -7.43 -4.68
C TYR A 142 16.80 -7.58 -3.56
N ILE A 143 18.04 -7.19 -3.85
CA ILE A 143 19.16 -7.28 -2.90
C ILE A 143 19.22 -5.98 -2.10
N PRO A 144 18.96 -5.99 -0.78
CA PRO A 144 18.96 -4.78 0.03
C PRO A 144 20.37 -4.23 0.21
N ASP A 145 20.51 -2.90 0.06
CA ASP A 145 21.72 -2.16 0.42
C ASP A 145 21.71 -1.87 1.93
N LYS A 146 22.49 -2.62 2.69
CA LYS A 146 22.55 -2.50 4.15
C LYS A 146 23.03 -1.13 4.62
N GLU A 147 23.96 -0.50 3.89
CA GLU A 147 24.50 0.82 4.24
C GLU A 147 23.46 1.90 3.91
N GLY A 148 22.84 1.86 2.75
CA GLY A 148 21.77 2.76 2.36
C GLY A 148 20.58 2.67 3.30
N ILE A 149 20.16 1.45 3.71
CA ILE A 149 19.08 1.26 4.69
C ILE A 149 19.45 1.87 6.04
N ARG A 150 20.68 1.69 6.50
CA ARG A 150 21.16 2.29 7.74
C ARG A 150 21.10 3.82 7.67
N ASN A 151 21.60 4.40 6.59
CA ASN A 151 21.58 5.84 6.37
C ASN A 151 20.14 6.39 6.32
N LEU A 152 19.23 5.68 5.66
CA LEU A 152 17.80 6.03 5.65
C LEU A 152 17.23 5.99 7.07
N ALA A 153 17.46 4.93 7.84
CA ALA A 153 17.00 4.83 9.23
C ALA A 153 17.56 5.96 10.12
N TYR A 154 18.82 6.35 9.91
CA TYR A 154 19.40 7.49 10.62
C TYR A 154 18.71 8.78 10.30
N SER A 155 18.45 9.04 9.01
CA SER A 155 17.79 10.29 8.58
C SER A 155 16.37 10.40 9.14
N LEU A 156 15.66 9.28 9.30
CA LEU A 156 14.27 9.24 9.73
C LEU A 156 14.12 9.24 11.26
N TYR A 157 14.96 8.52 11.98
CA TYR A 157 14.77 8.25 13.41
C TYR A 157 15.87 8.84 14.30
N GLY A 158 16.90 9.47 13.73
CA GLY A 158 18.02 10.02 14.50
C GLY A 158 18.78 8.96 15.31
N LEU A 159 18.72 7.70 14.89
CA LEU A 159 19.35 6.57 15.59
C LEU A 159 20.86 6.68 15.40
N ASN A 160 21.59 7.00 16.48
CA ASN A 160 23.04 6.90 16.49
C ASN A 160 23.47 5.45 16.28
N THR A 161 24.54 5.22 15.50
CA THR A 161 25.13 3.90 15.31
C THR A 161 25.41 3.25 16.66
N ILE A 162 24.70 2.18 16.99
CA ILE A 162 25.28 1.22 17.91
C ILE A 162 26.40 0.55 17.10
N ASN A 163 27.63 1.01 17.35
CA ASN A 163 28.81 0.32 16.88
C ASN A 163 28.80 -1.05 17.58
N ASN A 164 28.35 -2.06 16.86
CA ASN A 164 28.68 -3.43 17.23
C ASN A 164 30.08 -3.71 16.67
N ASP A 165 31.08 -3.49 17.52
CA ASP A 165 32.40 -4.08 17.36
C ASP A 165 32.32 -5.63 17.42
#